data_d8b3b3ad3751f4ce6ba333e86af44831
#
_entry.id   d8b3b3ad3751f4ce6ba333e86af44831
#
_cell.length_a   1.000
_cell.length_b   1.000
_cell.length_c   1.000
_cell.angle_alpha   90.00
_cell.angle_beta   90.00
_cell.angle_gamma   90.00
#
_symmetry.space_group_name_H-M   'P 1'
#
loop_
_entity.id
_entity.type
_entity.pdbx_description
1 polymer ?
#
loop_
_entity_poly.entity_id
_entity_poly.type
_entity_poly.pdbx_seq_one_letter_code
_entity_poly.pdbx_strand_id
1 'polypeptide(L)'
;TFLAPIHLFAQYWYHTRLIGKLGFLEYIIVTPSHHRVHHAINEEYLDKNLSQIFIIWDKLFGTFQEELKEVPPVYGVKRPLRSWNPILINFSHLFLLIKDAWRAKNILDKFRIWFMPTGWRPEDVNKKYPVTSIDSPNKYKKYYPKLSLKLQIWSWIQYLLVFFFMMYFINNLHRIGFYDGILYAVFLYIS
;
A
#
# COMPACT_ATOMS: atom_id res chain seq x y z
N THR A 1 4.15 -21.71 9.84
CA THR A 1 2.67 -21.78 9.93
C THR A 1 2.07 -21.80 8.53
N PHE A 2 1.34 -22.87 8.18
CA PHE A 2 0.73 -23.06 6.85
C PHE A 2 -0.40 -22.07 6.53
N LEU A 3 -0.96 -21.39 7.53
CA LEU A 3 -2.08 -20.46 7.34
C LEU A 3 -1.70 -19.16 6.61
N ALA A 4 -0.50 -18.64 6.83
CA ALA A 4 -0.08 -17.37 6.21
C ALA A 4 -0.02 -17.43 4.66
N PRO A 5 0.58 -18.47 4.02
CA PRO A 5 0.55 -18.59 2.57
C PRO A 5 -0.87 -18.73 2.00
N ILE A 6 -1.74 -19.49 2.67
CA ILE A 6 -3.14 -19.67 2.26
C ILE A 6 -3.88 -18.32 2.33
N HIS A 7 -3.67 -17.56 3.42
CA HIS A 7 -4.27 -16.26 3.59
C HIS A 7 -3.77 -15.26 2.51
N LEU A 8 -2.47 -15.22 2.25
CA LEU A 8 -1.89 -14.39 1.19
C LEU A 8 -2.44 -14.77 -0.20
N PHE A 9 -2.54 -16.06 -0.49
CA PHE A 9 -3.14 -16.53 -1.75
C PHE A 9 -4.60 -16.13 -1.85
N ALA A 10 -5.37 -16.29 -0.77
CA ALA A 10 -6.76 -15.87 -0.70
C ALA A 10 -6.94 -14.35 -0.95
N GLN A 11 -5.96 -13.54 -0.63
CA GLN A 11 -6.02 -12.09 -0.91
C GLN A 11 -5.97 -11.75 -2.40
N TYR A 12 -5.42 -12.60 -3.26
CA TYR A 12 -5.37 -12.33 -4.70
C TYR A 12 -6.74 -12.34 -5.37
N TRP A 13 -7.65 -13.22 -4.94
CA TRP A 13 -8.93 -13.41 -5.62
C TRP A 13 -9.84 -12.17 -5.55
N TYR A 14 -9.75 -11.34 -4.52
CA TYR A 14 -10.59 -10.14 -4.44
C TYR A 14 -9.96 -8.87 -5.03
N HIS A 15 -8.71 -8.91 -5.50
CA HIS A 15 -8.09 -7.82 -6.26
C HIS A 15 -8.49 -7.87 -7.75
N THR A 16 -9.79 -7.90 -8.03
CA THR A 16 -10.28 -7.98 -9.40
C THR A 16 -11.49 -7.06 -9.64
N ARG A 17 -11.62 -6.61 -10.88
CA ARG A 17 -12.82 -5.91 -11.37
C ARG A 17 -13.78 -6.84 -12.11
N LEU A 18 -13.38 -8.08 -12.38
CA LEU A 18 -14.15 -9.03 -13.18
C LEU A 18 -15.28 -9.69 -12.38
N ILE A 19 -15.17 -9.71 -11.06
CA ILE A 19 -16.16 -10.30 -10.16
C ILE A 19 -17.02 -9.18 -9.57
N GLY A 20 -18.32 -9.25 -9.79
CA GLY A 20 -19.30 -8.34 -9.20
C GLY A 20 -19.65 -8.71 -7.75
N LYS A 21 -20.87 -8.38 -7.34
CA LYS A 21 -21.39 -8.77 -6.01
C LYS A 21 -21.66 -10.27 -5.94
N LEU A 22 -21.31 -10.88 -4.83
CA LEU A 22 -21.42 -12.32 -4.58
C LEU A 22 -22.64 -12.71 -3.72
N GLY A 23 -23.69 -11.90 -3.74
CA GLY A 23 -24.95 -12.19 -3.07
C GLY A 23 -24.79 -12.33 -1.55
N PHE A 24 -25.23 -13.47 -0.96
CA PHE A 24 -25.22 -13.65 0.48
C PHE A 24 -23.82 -13.67 1.11
N LEU A 25 -22.77 -14.00 0.34
CA LEU A 25 -21.40 -14.01 0.84
C LEU A 25 -20.94 -12.62 1.28
N GLU A 26 -21.50 -11.55 0.71
CA GLU A 26 -21.20 -10.16 1.08
C GLU A 26 -21.71 -9.77 2.49
N TYR A 27 -22.48 -10.62 3.12
CA TYR A 27 -22.85 -10.41 4.52
C TYR A 27 -21.84 -10.97 5.52
N ILE A 28 -20.98 -11.91 5.07
CA ILE A 28 -20.10 -12.68 5.96
C ILE A 28 -18.63 -12.40 5.68
N ILE A 29 -18.21 -12.48 4.42
CA ILE A 29 -16.80 -12.35 4.04
C ILE A 29 -16.52 -11.09 3.23
N VAL A 30 -15.25 -10.68 3.23
CA VAL A 30 -14.76 -9.63 2.32
C VAL A 30 -14.76 -10.18 0.90
N THR A 31 -15.42 -9.47 -0.01
CA THR A 31 -15.56 -9.82 -1.41
C THR A 31 -14.81 -8.81 -2.29
N PRO A 32 -14.66 -9.06 -3.61
CA PRO A 32 -14.06 -8.09 -4.52
C PRO A 32 -14.72 -6.71 -4.48
N SER A 33 -16.05 -6.63 -4.30
CA SER A 33 -16.76 -5.34 -4.21
C SER A 33 -16.35 -4.56 -2.95
N HIS A 34 -16.25 -5.21 -1.80
CA HIS A 34 -15.80 -4.60 -0.56
C HIS A 34 -14.34 -4.12 -0.65
N HIS A 35 -13.50 -4.93 -1.28
CA HIS A 35 -12.08 -4.64 -1.41
C HIS A 35 -11.80 -3.49 -2.39
N ARG A 36 -12.62 -3.34 -3.44
CA ARG A 36 -12.59 -2.16 -4.32
C ARG A 36 -12.87 -0.87 -3.56
N VAL A 37 -13.85 -0.89 -2.66
CA VAL A 37 -14.15 0.25 -1.77
C VAL A 37 -12.96 0.54 -0.86
N HIS A 38 -12.36 -0.49 -0.25
CA HIS A 38 -11.17 -0.34 0.61
C HIS A 38 -10.01 0.37 -0.08
N HIS A 39 -9.78 0.09 -1.36
CA HIS A 39 -8.69 0.69 -2.13
C HIS A 39 -9.04 2.03 -2.80
N ALA A 40 -10.25 2.54 -2.63
CA ALA A 40 -10.70 3.75 -3.28
C ALA A 40 -10.38 5.01 -2.47
N ILE A 41 -10.10 6.12 -3.19
CA ILE A 41 -9.83 7.44 -2.60
C ILE A 41 -11.06 8.36 -2.63
N ASN A 42 -12.19 7.88 -3.11
CA ASN A 42 -13.46 8.59 -3.06
C ASN A 42 -13.82 8.92 -1.63
N GLU A 43 -14.44 10.06 -1.38
CA GLU A 43 -14.76 10.51 -0.01
C GLU A 43 -15.68 9.53 0.73
N GLU A 44 -16.64 8.95 0.01
CA GLU A 44 -17.60 7.96 0.51
C GLU A 44 -16.92 6.66 0.97
N TYR A 45 -15.73 6.36 0.43
CA TYR A 45 -15.01 5.10 0.63
C TYR A 45 -13.82 5.20 1.57
N LEU A 46 -13.49 6.42 2.02
CA LEU A 46 -12.34 6.63 2.90
C LEU A 46 -12.54 5.93 4.25
N ASP A 47 -11.49 5.21 4.67
CA ASP A 47 -11.44 4.46 5.93
C ASP A 47 -12.61 3.47 6.08
N LYS A 48 -13.02 2.86 4.95
CA LYS A 48 -14.07 1.85 4.91
C LYS A 48 -13.51 0.46 4.59
N ASN A 49 -14.27 -0.56 5.01
CA ASN A 49 -14.03 -1.99 4.75
C ASN A 49 -12.60 -2.41 5.13
N LEU A 50 -12.23 -2.20 6.39
CA LEU A 50 -10.87 -2.42 6.91
C LEU A 50 -10.58 -3.89 7.23
N SER A 51 -11.60 -4.73 7.28
CA SER A 51 -11.48 -6.15 7.59
C SER A 51 -10.80 -6.94 6.46
N GLN A 52 -10.02 -7.95 6.83
CA GLN A 52 -9.30 -8.79 5.87
C GLN A 52 -10.11 -10.01 5.38
N ILE A 53 -10.89 -10.64 6.26
CA ILE A 53 -11.60 -11.89 5.95
C ILE A 53 -13.11 -11.73 6.17
N PHE A 54 -13.52 -11.27 7.35
CA PHE A 54 -14.91 -11.20 7.75
C PHE A 54 -15.41 -9.76 7.76
N ILE A 55 -16.28 -9.41 6.81
CA ILE A 55 -16.89 -8.08 6.69
C ILE A 55 -17.82 -7.75 7.89
N ILE A 56 -18.17 -8.75 8.67
CA ILE A 56 -18.98 -8.60 9.88
C ILE A 56 -18.35 -7.58 10.85
N TRP A 57 -17.03 -7.54 10.93
CA TRP A 57 -16.33 -6.59 11.80
C TRP A 57 -16.55 -5.15 11.34
N ASP A 58 -16.48 -4.87 10.04
CA ASP A 58 -16.77 -3.53 9.53
C ASP A 58 -18.23 -3.09 9.83
N LYS A 59 -19.16 -4.02 9.73
CA LYS A 59 -20.57 -3.75 10.09
C LYS A 59 -20.73 -3.47 11.58
N LEU A 60 -20.04 -4.22 12.43
CA LEU A 60 -20.09 -4.07 13.88
C LEU A 60 -19.46 -2.73 14.34
N PHE A 61 -18.33 -2.34 13.71
CA PHE A 61 -17.60 -1.11 14.07
C PHE A 61 -18.01 0.12 13.25
N GLY A 62 -18.99 0.01 12.34
CA GLY A 62 -19.50 1.15 11.56
C GLY A 62 -18.58 1.61 10.42
N THR A 63 -17.59 0.80 10.07
CA THR A 63 -16.66 1.06 8.95
C THR A 63 -17.12 0.43 7.62
N PHE A 64 -18.27 -0.26 7.62
CA PHE A 64 -18.80 -0.87 6.41
C PHE A 64 -19.33 0.18 5.43
N GLN A 65 -18.99 -0.02 4.16
CA GLN A 65 -19.53 0.73 3.02
C GLN A 65 -19.71 -0.19 1.82
N GLU A 66 -20.90 -0.19 1.26
CA GLU A 66 -21.20 -0.89 0.01
C GLU A 66 -20.62 -0.13 -1.19
N GLU A 67 -20.20 -0.85 -2.23
CA GLU A 67 -19.83 -0.23 -3.50
C GLU A 67 -21.06 0.35 -4.19
N LEU A 68 -21.06 1.68 -4.37
CA LEU A 68 -22.17 2.44 -4.96
C LEU A 68 -22.06 2.41 -6.49
N LYS A 69 -23.19 2.21 -7.16
CA LYS A 69 -23.23 2.17 -8.63
C LYS A 69 -22.89 3.53 -9.25
N GLU A 70 -23.33 4.60 -8.61
CA GLU A 70 -23.19 5.99 -9.07
C GLU A 70 -21.80 6.58 -8.77
N VAL A 71 -21.03 5.91 -7.89
CA VAL A 71 -19.70 6.35 -7.45
C VAL A 71 -18.66 5.29 -7.77
N PRO A 72 -18.15 5.23 -9.01
CA PRO A 72 -17.14 4.23 -9.37
C PRO A 72 -15.85 4.44 -8.56
N PRO A 73 -15.25 3.36 -8.02
CA PRO A 73 -14.04 3.45 -7.23
C PRO A 73 -12.85 3.99 -8.03
N VAL A 74 -12.22 5.04 -7.52
CA VAL A 74 -10.94 5.57 -8.01
C VAL A 74 -9.83 5.07 -7.07
N TYR A 75 -8.99 4.17 -7.57
CA TYR A 75 -7.96 3.53 -6.76
C TYR A 75 -6.73 4.41 -6.58
N GLY A 76 -6.22 4.43 -5.37
CA GLY A 76 -5.02 5.19 -5.04
C GLY A 76 -4.84 5.41 -3.55
N VAL A 77 -4.03 6.41 -3.23
CA VAL A 77 -3.85 6.91 -1.87
C VAL A 77 -3.98 8.42 -1.88
N LYS A 78 -4.52 9.01 -0.81
CA LYS A 78 -4.71 10.47 -0.69
C LYS A 78 -3.39 11.26 -0.80
N ARG A 79 -2.28 10.65 -0.46
CA ARG A 79 -0.93 11.27 -0.54
C ARG A 79 0.00 10.40 -1.37
N PRO A 80 -0.16 10.38 -2.70
CA PRO A 80 0.64 9.52 -3.56
C PRO A 80 2.09 9.98 -3.59
N LEU A 81 2.99 9.02 -3.40
CA LEU A 81 4.40 9.24 -3.64
C LEU A 81 4.67 9.12 -5.15
N ARG A 82 5.12 10.21 -5.76
CA ARG A 82 5.43 10.24 -7.20
C ARG A 82 6.88 9.80 -7.43
N SER A 83 7.16 8.54 -7.12
CA SER A 83 8.51 7.95 -7.26
C SER A 83 8.41 6.44 -7.45
N TRP A 84 9.36 5.89 -8.19
CA TRP A 84 9.60 4.44 -8.29
C TRP A 84 10.80 4.00 -7.43
N ASN A 85 11.40 4.92 -6.67
CA ASN A 85 12.51 4.58 -5.78
C ASN A 85 11.98 3.71 -4.61
N PRO A 86 12.45 2.47 -4.46
CA PRO A 86 11.94 1.53 -3.44
C PRO A 86 12.19 2.02 -2.01
N ILE A 87 13.29 2.72 -1.76
CA ILE A 87 13.59 3.28 -0.44
C ILE A 87 12.57 4.37 -0.10
N LEU A 88 12.30 5.27 -1.04
CA LEU A 88 11.30 6.31 -0.82
C LEU A 88 9.89 5.74 -0.65
N ILE A 89 9.52 4.72 -1.43
CA ILE A 89 8.21 4.08 -1.34
C ILE A 89 8.00 3.46 0.05
N ASN A 90 9.01 2.75 0.56
CA ASN A 90 8.89 2.06 1.85
C ASN A 90 9.04 3.01 3.07
N PHE A 91 9.87 4.03 2.98
CA PHE A 91 10.24 4.85 4.13
C PHE A 91 9.72 6.29 4.09
N SER A 92 8.98 6.71 3.05
CA SER A 92 8.48 8.08 2.92
C SER A 92 7.63 8.54 4.11
N HIS A 93 6.78 7.66 4.63
CA HIS A 93 5.97 7.97 5.80
C HIS A 93 6.83 8.14 7.05
N LEU A 94 7.78 7.24 7.29
CA LEU A 94 8.73 7.34 8.39
C LEU A 94 9.55 8.62 8.31
N PHE A 95 10.06 8.97 7.12
CA PHE A 95 10.79 10.22 6.91
C PHE A 95 9.93 11.45 7.17
N LEU A 96 8.64 11.40 6.82
CA LEU A 96 7.71 12.48 7.14
C LEU A 96 7.53 12.62 8.66
N LEU A 97 7.31 11.52 9.39
CA LEU A 97 7.17 11.52 10.85
C LEU A 97 8.41 12.10 11.52
N ILE A 98 9.62 11.64 11.13
CA ILE A 98 10.89 12.15 11.66
C ILE A 98 11.01 13.66 11.42
N LYS A 99 10.76 14.13 10.19
CA LYS A 99 10.81 15.55 9.85
C LYS A 99 9.81 16.38 10.65
N ASP A 100 8.61 15.89 10.81
CA ASP A 100 7.56 16.59 11.53
C ASP A 100 7.82 16.62 13.02
N ALA A 101 8.32 15.52 13.61
CA ALA A 101 8.78 15.51 15.00
C ALA A 101 9.92 16.50 15.23
N TRP A 102 10.87 16.58 14.30
CA TRP A 102 11.96 17.57 14.40
C TRP A 102 11.45 19.00 14.32
N ARG A 103 10.50 19.29 13.45
CA ARG A 103 9.95 20.64 13.18
C ARG A 103 8.96 21.12 14.23
N ALA A 104 8.28 20.21 14.94
CA ALA A 104 7.30 20.56 15.96
C ALA A 104 7.94 21.44 17.05
N LYS A 105 7.29 22.54 17.39
CA LYS A 105 7.75 23.46 18.45
C LYS A 105 7.48 22.87 19.83
N ASN A 106 6.31 22.24 20.01
CA ASN A 106 5.92 21.63 21.27
C ASN A 106 6.64 20.28 21.47
N ILE A 107 7.34 20.15 22.61
CA ILE A 107 8.06 18.92 22.96
C ILE A 107 7.14 17.72 23.07
N LEU A 108 5.91 17.89 23.58
CA LEU A 108 4.93 16.81 23.69
C LEU A 108 4.49 16.32 22.30
N ASP A 109 4.36 17.19 21.33
CA ASP A 109 3.96 16.81 19.97
C ASP A 109 5.07 16.04 19.23
N LYS A 110 6.34 16.24 19.60
CA LYS A 110 7.47 15.44 19.10
C LYS A 110 7.34 13.96 19.48
N PHE A 111 6.72 13.67 20.64
CA PHE A 111 6.46 12.32 21.09
C PHE A 111 5.09 11.81 20.62
N ARG A 112 4.06 12.64 20.69
CA ARG A 112 2.68 12.26 20.32
C ARG A 112 2.57 11.80 18.87
N ILE A 113 3.34 12.37 17.94
CA ILE A 113 3.30 12.05 16.51
C ILE A 113 3.51 10.54 16.23
N TRP A 114 4.20 9.83 17.10
CA TRP A 114 4.49 8.40 16.96
C TRP A 114 3.31 7.50 17.36
N PHE A 115 2.34 8.04 18.10
CA PHE A 115 1.23 7.29 18.69
C PHE A 115 -0.15 7.78 18.20
N MET A 116 -0.17 8.89 17.50
CA MET A 116 -1.42 9.45 16.96
C MET A 116 -1.88 8.71 15.69
N PRO A 117 -3.17 8.79 15.35
CA PRO A 117 -3.69 8.17 14.13
C PRO A 117 -2.93 8.60 12.88
N THR A 118 -2.87 7.71 11.90
CA THR A 118 -2.18 7.97 10.61
C THR A 118 -2.72 9.24 9.95
N GLY A 119 -1.80 10.12 9.58
CA GLY A 119 -2.14 11.41 8.98
C GLY A 119 -2.23 12.57 9.96
N TRP A 120 -2.25 12.32 11.27
CA TRP A 120 -2.15 13.37 12.26
C TRP A 120 -0.80 14.10 12.17
N ARG A 121 -0.82 15.41 12.31
CA ARG A 121 0.37 16.27 12.33
C ARG A 121 0.18 17.40 13.32
N PRO A 122 1.26 17.86 14.02
CA PRO A 122 1.21 19.05 14.84
C PRO A 122 0.68 20.26 14.06
N GLU A 123 -0.15 21.08 14.69
CA GLU A 123 -0.84 22.18 14.01
C GLU A 123 0.13 23.22 13.41
N ASP A 124 1.19 23.56 14.15
CA ASP A 124 2.24 24.48 13.72
C ASP A 124 3.01 23.92 12.51
N VAL A 125 3.28 22.61 12.50
CA VAL A 125 3.96 21.94 11.38
C VAL A 125 3.03 21.86 10.17
N ASN A 126 1.77 21.52 10.37
CA ASN A 126 0.81 21.39 9.29
C ASN A 126 0.56 22.73 8.58
N LYS A 127 0.46 23.82 9.36
CA LYS A 127 0.33 25.19 8.80
C LYS A 127 1.56 25.63 8.02
N LYS A 128 2.76 25.39 8.56
CA LYS A 128 4.01 25.87 7.95
C LYS A 128 4.51 24.98 6.81
N TYR A 129 4.24 23.69 6.87
CA TYR A 129 4.71 22.67 5.92
C TYR A 129 3.55 21.78 5.44
N PRO A 130 2.57 22.34 4.70
CA PRO A 130 1.43 21.59 4.24
C PRO A 130 1.88 20.41 3.34
N VAL A 131 1.24 19.26 3.49
CA VAL A 131 1.45 18.10 2.64
C VAL A 131 0.35 18.09 1.59
N THR A 132 0.74 18.01 0.32
CA THR A 132 -0.21 17.94 -0.78
C THR A 132 -1.00 16.64 -0.71
N SER A 133 -2.31 16.74 -0.63
CA SER A 133 -3.24 15.62 -0.74
C SER A 133 -4.09 15.77 -2.01
N ILE A 134 -4.69 14.67 -2.44
CA ILE A 134 -5.66 14.69 -3.52
C ILE A 134 -7.03 15.01 -2.92
N ASP A 135 -7.54 16.20 -3.22
CA ASP A 135 -8.82 16.66 -2.69
C ASP A 135 -10.03 16.06 -3.43
N SER A 136 -9.83 15.64 -4.67
CA SER A 136 -10.90 15.08 -5.51
C SER A 136 -10.38 13.90 -6.33
N PRO A 137 -11.11 12.76 -6.35
CA PRO A 137 -10.77 11.61 -7.18
C PRO A 137 -10.63 11.95 -8.65
N ASN A 138 -11.44 12.88 -9.16
CA ASN A 138 -11.41 13.32 -10.55
C ASN A 138 -10.13 14.06 -10.97
N LYS A 139 -9.37 14.58 -9.99
CA LYS A 139 -8.07 15.22 -10.21
C LYS A 139 -6.90 14.23 -10.11
N TYR A 140 -7.17 12.98 -9.79
CA TYR A 140 -6.13 11.97 -9.64
C TYR A 140 -5.48 11.64 -10.98
N LYS A 141 -4.19 11.98 -11.11
CA LYS A 141 -3.37 11.57 -12.25
C LYS A 141 -2.37 10.53 -11.80
N LYS A 142 -2.47 9.33 -12.36
CA LYS A 142 -1.52 8.25 -12.11
C LYS A 142 -0.10 8.70 -12.44
N TYR A 143 0.85 8.40 -11.56
CA TYR A 143 2.26 8.66 -11.84
C TYR A 143 2.75 7.74 -12.94
N TYR A 144 3.10 8.33 -14.08
CA TYR A 144 3.59 7.61 -15.25
C TYR A 144 4.68 8.45 -15.94
N PRO A 145 5.96 8.34 -15.48
CA PRO A 145 7.06 9.05 -16.12
C PRO A 145 7.31 8.47 -17.52
N LYS A 146 7.53 9.35 -18.49
CA LYS A 146 7.95 8.94 -19.84
C LYS A 146 9.42 8.48 -19.77
N LEU A 147 9.65 7.20 -19.99
CA LEU A 147 10.98 6.61 -20.03
C LEU A 147 11.48 6.51 -21.47
N SER A 148 12.76 6.78 -21.70
CA SER A 148 13.39 6.50 -23.00
C SER A 148 13.39 4.98 -23.29
N LEU A 149 13.37 4.60 -24.56
CA LEU A 149 13.40 3.20 -24.96
C LEU A 149 14.63 2.46 -24.37
N LYS A 150 15.80 3.12 -24.34
CA LYS A 150 17.02 2.56 -23.74
C LYS A 150 16.81 2.21 -22.26
N LEU A 151 16.17 3.10 -21.50
CA LEU A 151 15.92 2.87 -20.09
C LEU A 151 14.86 1.76 -19.87
N GLN A 152 13.86 1.67 -20.75
CA GLN A 152 12.89 0.56 -20.71
C GLN A 152 13.57 -0.78 -20.95
N ILE A 153 14.40 -0.89 -21.99
CA ILE A 153 15.17 -2.12 -22.30
C ILE A 153 16.08 -2.48 -21.12
N TRP A 154 16.80 -1.50 -20.57
CA TRP A 154 17.65 -1.70 -19.40
C TRP A 154 16.88 -2.23 -18.20
N SER A 155 15.71 -1.65 -17.90
CA SER A 155 14.86 -2.10 -16.81
C SER A 155 14.35 -3.53 -17.01
N TRP A 156 14.02 -3.92 -18.26
CA TRP A 156 13.65 -5.31 -18.56
C TRP A 156 14.80 -6.29 -18.39
N ILE A 157 16.01 -5.90 -18.80
CA ILE A 157 17.21 -6.74 -18.59
C ILE A 157 17.45 -6.94 -17.09
N GLN A 158 17.43 -5.88 -16.30
CA GLN A 158 17.57 -5.97 -14.83
C GLN A 158 16.48 -6.85 -14.22
N TYR A 159 15.22 -6.64 -14.59
CA TYR A 159 14.11 -7.46 -14.10
C TYR A 159 14.31 -8.94 -14.37
N LEU A 160 14.70 -9.31 -15.59
CA LEU A 160 14.95 -10.70 -15.96
C LEU A 160 16.13 -11.29 -15.18
N LEU A 161 17.23 -10.54 -15.04
CA LEU A 161 18.37 -10.97 -14.24
C LEU A 161 17.97 -11.24 -12.78
N VAL A 162 17.31 -10.29 -12.13
CA VAL A 162 16.84 -10.44 -10.75
C VAL A 162 15.86 -11.61 -10.62
N PHE A 163 14.96 -11.78 -11.59
CA PHE A 163 14.01 -12.90 -11.61
C PHE A 163 14.74 -14.24 -11.68
N PHE A 164 15.71 -14.41 -12.58
CA PHE A 164 16.47 -15.67 -12.68
C PHE A 164 17.35 -15.91 -11.45
N PHE A 165 17.97 -14.88 -10.88
CA PHE A 165 18.72 -15.00 -9.64
C PHE A 165 17.81 -15.40 -8.47
N MET A 166 16.61 -14.82 -8.37
CA MET A 166 15.63 -15.20 -7.37
C MET A 166 15.18 -16.65 -7.50
N MET A 167 14.91 -17.11 -8.74
CA MET A 167 14.54 -18.50 -9.00
C MET A 167 15.69 -19.47 -8.66
N TYR A 168 16.92 -19.09 -8.98
CA TYR A 168 18.10 -19.86 -8.59
C TYR A 168 18.24 -19.93 -7.06
N PHE A 169 18.08 -18.81 -6.36
CA PHE A 169 18.13 -18.74 -4.91
C PHE A 169 17.09 -19.66 -4.26
N ILE A 170 15.82 -19.56 -4.70
CA ILE A 170 14.73 -20.38 -4.15
C ILE A 170 15.01 -21.87 -4.37
N ASN A 171 15.44 -22.26 -5.58
CA ASN A 171 15.73 -23.67 -5.89
C ASN A 171 16.94 -24.24 -5.11
N ASN A 172 17.84 -23.38 -4.66
CA ASN A 172 19.05 -23.81 -3.93
C ASN A 172 19.01 -23.43 -2.44
N LEU A 173 17.89 -22.95 -1.92
CA LEU A 173 17.78 -22.45 -0.55
C LEU A 173 18.28 -23.46 0.50
N HIS A 174 18.07 -24.77 0.25
CA HIS A 174 18.51 -25.85 1.16
C HIS A 174 20.03 -26.10 1.12
N ARG A 175 20.74 -25.59 0.11
CA ARG A 175 22.20 -25.73 -0.07
C ARG A 175 22.96 -24.47 0.31
N ILE A 176 22.28 -23.33 0.37
CA ILE A 176 22.88 -22.03 0.66
C ILE A 176 22.98 -21.89 2.18
N GLY A 177 24.18 -21.61 2.69
CA GLY A 177 24.41 -21.34 4.09
C GLY A 177 23.68 -20.08 4.56
N PHE A 178 23.44 -19.97 5.85
CA PHE A 178 22.68 -18.85 6.43
C PHE A 178 23.24 -17.47 6.05
N TYR A 179 24.56 -17.28 6.14
CA TYR A 179 25.23 -16.01 5.80
C TYR A 179 25.16 -15.70 4.31
N ASP A 180 25.39 -16.70 3.47
CA ASP A 180 25.27 -16.55 2.01
C ASP A 180 23.84 -16.24 1.62
N GLY A 181 22.86 -16.83 2.31
CA GLY A 181 21.45 -16.54 2.12
C GLY A 181 21.10 -15.08 2.42
N ILE A 182 21.67 -14.52 3.49
CA ILE A 182 21.49 -13.08 3.81
C ILE A 182 22.12 -12.21 2.71
N LEU A 183 23.34 -12.51 2.28
CA LEU A 183 24.00 -11.74 1.22
C LEU A 183 23.21 -11.78 -0.09
N TYR A 184 22.67 -12.94 -0.45
CA TYR A 184 21.79 -13.10 -1.61
C TYR A 184 20.50 -12.27 -1.49
N ALA A 185 19.86 -12.32 -0.34
CA ALA A 185 18.64 -11.55 -0.09
C ALA A 185 18.90 -10.03 -0.16
N VAL A 186 20.02 -9.56 0.42
CA VAL A 186 20.43 -8.15 0.34
C VAL A 186 20.71 -7.76 -1.11
N PHE A 187 21.42 -8.60 -1.87
CA PHE A 187 21.68 -8.34 -3.29
C PHE A 187 20.39 -8.20 -4.08
N LEU A 188 19.44 -9.14 -3.93
CA LEU A 188 18.13 -9.11 -4.60
C LEU A 188 17.29 -7.89 -4.20
N TYR A 189 17.44 -7.42 -2.97
CA TYR A 189 16.70 -6.24 -2.50
C TYR A 189 17.25 -4.92 -3.06
N ILE A 190 18.57 -4.85 -3.32
CA ILE A 190 19.23 -3.63 -3.82
C ILE A 190 19.18 -3.54 -5.35
N SER A 191 19.08 -4.71 -6.06
CA SER A 191 19.03 -4.78 -7.54
C SER A 191 17.68 -4.34 -8.10
#